data_cd57e3cd014abb6e7c248c20f834431b
#
_entry.id   cd57e3cd014abb6e7c248c20f834431b
#
_cell.length_a   1.000
_cell.length_b   1.000
_cell.length_c   1.000
_cell.angle_alpha   90.00
_cell.angle_beta   90.00
_cell.angle_gamma   90.00
#
_symmetry.space_group_name_H-M   'P 1'
#
loop_
_entity.id
_entity.type
_entity.pdbx_description
1 polymer ?
#
loop_
_entity_poly.entity_id
_entity_poly.type
_entity_poly.pdbx_seq_one_letter_code
_entity_poly.pdbx_strand_id
1 'polypeptide(L)'
;MAERILIVEDEEKLARFIELELLHEGYAVEKAADGRDGLEKAQAGGVDLVLLDVMLPGMSGMELLRRLRRASDVPVIMVTARDAVMDKVTGLDTGADDYITKPFEIEELLARIRAALRKRGGAAQGAEGLTCGAL
;
A
#
# COMPACT_ATOMS: atom_id res chain seq x y z
N MET A 1 3.92 -19.25 0.40
CA MET A 1 3.71 -18.35 1.54
C MET A 1 2.85 -17.19 1.12
N ALA A 2 1.96 -16.80 2.00
CA ALA A 2 1.07 -15.68 1.69
C ALA A 2 1.82 -14.37 1.79
N GLU A 3 1.60 -13.48 0.83
CA GLU A 3 2.11 -12.13 0.96
C GLU A 3 1.37 -11.42 2.08
N ARG A 4 2.08 -10.58 2.80
CA ARG A 4 1.53 -9.86 3.94
C ARG A 4 1.27 -8.40 3.56
N ILE A 5 0.04 -7.97 3.77
CA ILE A 5 -0.38 -6.61 3.44
C ILE A 5 -0.71 -5.86 4.73
N LEU A 6 -0.13 -4.69 4.89
CA LEU A 6 -0.42 -3.81 6.03
C LEU A 6 -1.44 -2.77 5.59
N ILE A 7 -2.54 -2.69 6.31
CA ILE A 7 -3.59 -1.69 6.06
C ILE A 7 -3.45 -0.60 7.11
N VAL A 8 -3.13 0.63 6.69
CA VAL A 8 -3.04 1.77 7.59
C VAL A 8 -4.24 2.67 7.32
N GLU A 9 -5.27 2.55 8.13
CA GLU A 9 -6.55 3.16 7.92
C GLU A 9 -7.24 3.37 9.27
N ASP A 10 -7.68 4.59 9.59
CA ASP A 10 -8.29 4.85 10.87
C ASP A 10 -9.81 4.58 10.89
N GLU A 11 -10.42 4.48 9.73
CA GLU A 11 -11.85 4.15 9.66
C GLU A 11 -12.01 2.65 9.82
N GLU A 12 -12.47 2.25 11.00
CA GLU A 12 -12.48 0.84 11.39
C GLU A 12 -13.27 -0.04 10.44
N LYS A 13 -14.45 0.44 10.01
CA LYS A 13 -15.30 -0.36 9.14
C LYS A 13 -14.66 -0.59 7.78
N LEU A 14 -14.02 0.43 7.23
CA LEU A 14 -13.35 0.30 5.95
C LEU A 14 -12.16 -0.64 6.07
N ALA A 15 -11.36 -0.48 7.13
CA ALA A 15 -10.22 -1.36 7.35
C ALA A 15 -10.67 -2.81 7.46
N ARG A 16 -11.76 -3.05 8.19
CA ARG A 16 -12.28 -4.39 8.35
C ARG A 16 -12.79 -4.97 7.03
N PHE A 17 -13.46 -4.15 6.25
CA PHE A 17 -13.95 -4.59 4.93
C PHE A 17 -12.78 -5.02 4.04
N ILE A 18 -11.75 -4.17 3.98
CA ILE A 18 -10.58 -4.47 3.17
C ILE A 18 -9.90 -5.74 3.69
N GLU A 19 -9.75 -5.85 5.00
CA GLU A 19 -9.12 -7.01 5.61
C GLU A 19 -9.82 -8.30 5.20
N LEU A 20 -11.14 -8.33 5.28
CA LEU A 20 -11.88 -9.54 4.94
C LEU A 20 -11.71 -9.91 3.47
N GLU A 21 -11.71 -8.92 2.59
CA GLU A 21 -11.52 -9.18 1.18
C GLU A 21 -10.11 -9.70 0.88
N LEU A 22 -9.11 -9.15 1.55
CA LEU A 22 -7.74 -9.61 1.35
C LEU A 22 -7.52 -11.01 1.90
N LEU A 23 -8.10 -11.30 3.05
CA LEU A 23 -8.02 -12.65 3.61
C LEU A 23 -8.66 -13.65 2.67
N HIS A 24 -9.78 -13.28 2.06
CA HIS A 24 -10.46 -14.14 1.10
C HIS A 24 -9.57 -14.45 -0.11
N GLU A 25 -8.73 -13.49 -0.49
CA GLU A 25 -7.81 -13.67 -1.61
C GLU A 25 -6.55 -14.43 -1.24
N GLY A 26 -6.40 -14.81 0.01
CA GLY A 26 -5.25 -15.59 0.46
C GLY A 26 -4.09 -14.77 1.01
N TYR A 27 -4.25 -13.48 1.18
CA TYR A 27 -3.20 -12.65 1.77
C TYR A 27 -3.21 -12.73 3.28
N ALA A 28 -2.05 -12.53 3.89
CA ALA A 28 -1.98 -12.28 5.33
C ALA A 28 -2.16 -10.77 5.54
N VAL A 29 -2.82 -10.37 6.62
CA VAL A 29 -3.19 -8.98 6.82
C VAL A 29 -2.78 -8.51 8.21
N GLU A 30 -2.21 -7.30 8.26
CA GLU A 30 -1.97 -6.56 9.49
C GLU A 30 -2.67 -5.22 9.37
N LYS A 31 -3.09 -4.65 10.50
CA LYS A 31 -3.79 -3.37 10.50
C LYS A 31 -3.16 -2.40 11.47
N ALA A 32 -3.19 -1.12 11.11
CA ALA A 32 -2.80 -0.04 11.99
C ALA A 32 -3.84 1.08 11.83
N ALA A 33 -4.24 1.70 12.93
CA ALA A 33 -5.29 2.70 12.92
C ALA A 33 -4.76 4.14 12.90
N ASP A 34 -3.45 4.33 13.02
CA ASP A 34 -2.86 5.65 12.95
C ASP A 34 -1.50 5.57 12.29
N GLY A 35 -0.95 6.75 11.95
CA GLY A 35 0.28 6.81 11.19
C GLY A 35 1.49 6.30 11.94
N ARG A 36 1.55 6.56 13.24
CA ARG A 36 2.71 6.14 14.03
C ARG A 36 2.79 4.62 14.12
N ASP A 37 1.67 3.97 14.44
CA ASP A 37 1.62 2.51 14.50
C ASP A 37 1.87 1.92 13.13
N GLY A 38 1.33 2.56 12.08
CA GLY A 38 1.56 2.10 10.71
C GLY A 38 3.02 2.13 10.32
N LEU A 39 3.70 3.22 10.66
CA LEU A 39 5.12 3.34 10.34
C LEU A 39 5.93 2.27 11.08
N GLU A 40 5.63 2.09 12.36
CA GLU A 40 6.31 1.09 13.17
C GLU A 40 6.18 -0.31 12.57
N LYS A 41 4.95 -0.67 12.20
CA LYS A 41 4.70 -1.99 11.62
C LYS A 41 5.35 -2.15 10.25
N ALA A 42 5.32 -1.09 9.46
CA ALA A 42 5.96 -1.14 8.13
C ALA A 42 7.47 -1.28 8.25
N GLN A 43 8.07 -0.61 9.22
CA GLN A 43 9.51 -0.67 9.42
C GLN A 43 9.99 -1.96 10.09
N ALA A 44 9.08 -2.64 10.76
CA ALA A 44 9.45 -3.91 11.42
C ALA A 44 9.81 -5.01 10.43
N GLY A 45 9.42 -4.83 9.18
CA GLY A 45 9.76 -5.80 8.14
C GLY A 45 8.69 -6.87 7.99
N GLY A 46 8.84 -7.69 6.96
CA GLY A 46 7.89 -8.77 6.71
C GLY A 46 6.63 -8.34 6.00
N VAL A 47 6.49 -7.07 5.66
CA VAL A 47 5.34 -6.56 4.93
C VAL A 47 5.69 -6.48 3.45
N ASP A 48 4.82 -7.00 2.61
CA ASP A 48 5.06 -7.02 1.17
C ASP A 48 4.41 -5.86 0.45
N LEU A 49 3.41 -5.24 1.07
CA LEU A 49 2.72 -4.10 0.48
C LEU A 49 1.97 -3.33 1.57
N VAL A 50 1.93 -2.01 1.46
CA VAL A 50 1.23 -1.14 2.40
C VAL A 50 0.09 -0.44 1.68
N LEU A 51 -1.12 -0.56 2.22
CA LEU A 51 -2.25 0.28 1.82
C LEU A 51 -2.31 1.42 2.82
N LEU A 52 -2.21 2.65 2.36
CA LEU A 52 -1.97 3.78 3.23
C LEU A 52 -2.95 4.91 2.96
N ASP A 53 -3.79 5.20 3.95
CA ASP A 53 -4.68 6.34 3.85
C ASP A 53 -3.88 7.62 4.01
N VAL A 54 -4.21 8.62 3.21
CA VAL A 54 -3.55 9.92 3.28
C VAL A 54 -3.92 10.65 4.58
N MET A 55 -5.20 10.56 4.98
CA MET A 55 -5.70 11.29 6.14
C MET A 55 -5.72 10.38 7.36
N LEU A 56 -4.72 10.49 8.20
CA LEU A 56 -4.59 9.66 9.40
C LEU A 56 -4.40 10.55 10.63
N PRO A 57 -4.87 10.10 11.80
CA PRO A 57 -4.58 10.82 13.02
C PRO A 57 -3.10 10.67 13.38
N GLY A 58 -2.57 11.69 14.04
CA GLY A 58 -1.17 11.69 14.47
C GLY A 58 -0.24 12.06 13.34
N MET A 59 0.19 11.09 12.59
CA MET A 59 1.09 11.29 11.46
C MET A 59 0.32 11.06 10.17
N SER A 60 0.35 12.03 9.25
CA SER A 60 -0.36 11.88 7.97
C SER A 60 0.25 10.75 7.15
N GLY A 61 -0.51 10.24 6.19
CA GLY A 61 -0.01 9.21 5.29
C GLY A 61 1.18 9.68 4.46
N MET A 62 1.18 10.95 4.08
CA MET A 62 2.31 11.51 3.31
C MET A 62 3.59 11.53 4.14
N GLU A 63 3.49 11.90 5.40
CA GLU A 63 4.66 11.90 6.27
C GLU A 63 5.15 10.49 6.53
N LEU A 64 4.21 9.55 6.72
CA LEU A 64 4.56 8.14 6.89
C LEU A 64 5.33 7.64 5.67
N LEU A 65 4.81 7.93 4.48
CA LEU A 65 5.44 7.50 3.24
C LEU A 65 6.85 8.08 3.12
N ARG A 66 7.00 9.36 3.43
CA ARG A 66 8.30 10.02 3.35
C ARG A 66 9.31 9.34 4.27
N ARG A 67 8.90 9.05 5.51
CA ARG A 67 9.78 8.39 6.46
C ARG A 67 10.09 6.96 6.07
N LEU A 68 9.08 6.25 5.57
CA LEU A 68 9.27 4.86 5.16
C LEU A 68 10.27 4.77 4.00
N ARG A 69 10.20 5.71 3.08
CA ARG A 69 11.08 5.68 1.90
C ARG A 69 12.55 5.92 2.23
N ARG A 70 12.86 6.43 3.41
CA ARG A 70 14.25 6.58 3.83
C ARG A 70 14.93 5.23 4.05
N ALA A 71 14.15 4.17 4.32
CA ALA A 71 14.72 2.89 4.69
C ALA A 71 14.13 1.72 3.92
N SER A 72 13.12 1.92 3.10
CA SER A 72 12.43 0.80 2.47
C SER A 72 11.83 1.23 1.13
N ASP A 73 11.82 0.30 0.20
CA ASP A 73 11.15 0.48 -1.08
C ASP A 73 9.91 -0.41 -1.19
N VAL A 74 9.36 -0.82 -0.04
CA VAL A 74 8.16 -1.66 -0.04
C VAL A 74 7.04 -0.97 -0.83
N PRO A 75 6.30 -1.70 -1.67
CA PRO A 75 5.22 -1.10 -2.44
C PRO A 75 4.19 -0.43 -1.55
N VAL A 76 3.78 0.78 -1.92
CA VAL A 76 2.76 1.54 -1.20
C VAL A 76 1.70 1.99 -2.17
N ILE A 77 0.44 1.65 -1.87
CA ILE A 77 -0.71 2.16 -2.59
C ILE A 77 -1.40 3.15 -1.66
N MET A 78 -1.48 4.41 -2.09
CA MET A 78 -2.15 5.43 -1.30
C MET A 78 -3.64 5.39 -1.57
N VAL A 79 -4.43 5.57 -0.52
CA VAL A 79 -5.88 5.66 -0.63
C VAL A 79 -6.26 7.09 -0.27
N THR A 80 -6.96 7.79 -1.15
CA THR A 80 -7.19 9.21 -0.98
C THR A 80 -8.61 9.59 -1.39
N ALA A 81 -9.10 10.74 -0.90
CA ALA A 81 -10.41 11.23 -1.28
C ALA A 81 -10.43 11.62 -2.75
N ARG A 82 -11.62 11.58 -3.32
CA ARG A 82 -11.80 11.78 -4.77
C ARG A 82 -11.24 13.11 -5.25
N ASP A 83 -11.34 14.15 -4.45
CA ASP A 83 -10.94 15.48 -4.87
C ASP A 83 -9.54 15.88 -4.39
N ALA A 84 -8.73 14.93 -3.96
CA ALA A 84 -7.41 15.22 -3.41
C ALA A 84 -6.32 15.07 -4.49
N VAL A 85 -6.45 15.85 -5.57
CA VAL A 85 -5.51 15.75 -6.69
C VAL A 85 -4.08 16.09 -6.27
N MET A 86 -3.93 17.13 -5.43
CA MET A 86 -2.60 17.52 -4.98
C MET A 86 -1.95 16.44 -4.12
N ASP A 87 -2.76 15.70 -3.36
CA ASP A 87 -2.23 14.59 -2.58
C ASP A 87 -1.70 13.50 -3.49
N LYS A 88 -2.38 13.24 -4.61
CA LYS A 88 -1.91 12.25 -5.56
C LYS A 88 -0.56 12.63 -6.16
N VAL A 89 -0.43 13.88 -6.58
CA VAL A 89 0.81 14.36 -7.16
C VAL A 89 1.94 14.27 -6.13
N THR A 90 1.68 14.78 -4.93
CA THR A 90 2.68 14.78 -3.85
C THR A 90 3.09 13.35 -3.49
N GLY A 91 2.13 12.42 -3.44
CA GLY A 91 2.41 11.04 -3.10
C GLY A 91 3.28 10.36 -4.13
N LEU A 92 3.00 10.56 -5.41
CA LEU A 92 3.81 9.97 -6.46
C LEU A 92 5.22 10.54 -6.42
N ASP A 93 5.35 11.84 -6.19
CA ASP A 93 6.66 12.47 -6.05
C ASP A 93 7.40 11.98 -4.81
N THR A 94 6.68 11.64 -3.75
CA THR A 94 7.27 11.14 -2.51
C THR A 94 7.66 9.67 -2.62
N GLY A 95 7.06 8.95 -3.56
CA GLY A 95 7.45 7.56 -3.80
C GLY A 95 6.35 6.53 -3.64
N ALA A 96 5.08 6.93 -3.76
CA ALA A 96 3.99 5.96 -3.79
C ALA A 96 4.02 5.21 -5.12
N ASP A 97 3.69 3.94 -5.09
CA ASP A 97 3.67 3.13 -6.30
C ASP A 97 2.36 3.28 -7.06
N ASP A 98 1.30 3.60 -6.36
CA ASP A 98 -0.01 3.72 -7.00
C ASP A 98 -0.95 4.49 -6.10
N TYR A 99 -2.10 4.82 -6.62
CA TYR A 99 -3.16 5.54 -5.94
C TYR A 99 -4.50 4.91 -6.22
N ILE A 100 -5.39 4.94 -5.24
CA ILE A 100 -6.77 4.61 -5.46
C ILE A 100 -7.64 5.66 -4.76
N THR A 101 -8.74 6.04 -5.39
CA THR A 101 -9.59 7.11 -4.90
C THR A 101 -10.83 6.55 -4.20
N LYS A 102 -11.15 7.10 -3.03
CA LYS A 102 -12.38 6.74 -2.33
C LYS A 102 -13.56 7.50 -2.93
N PRO A 103 -14.70 6.87 -3.07
CA PRO A 103 -14.94 5.44 -2.88
C PRO A 103 -14.39 4.65 -4.05
N PHE A 104 -13.99 3.42 -3.79
CA PHE A 104 -13.40 2.56 -4.83
C PHE A 104 -14.16 1.25 -4.92
N GLU A 105 -14.01 0.58 -6.06
CA GLU A 105 -14.50 -0.78 -6.21
C GLU A 105 -13.47 -1.73 -5.65
N ILE A 106 -13.91 -2.73 -4.90
CA ILE A 106 -12.96 -3.66 -4.30
C ILE A 106 -12.14 -4.38 -5.38
N GLU A 107 -12.73 -4.64 -6.53
CA GLU A 107 -12.03 -5.32 -7.59
C GLU A 107 -10.92 -4.48 -8.18
N GLU A 108 -11.11 -3.17 -8.21
CA GLU A 108 -10.04 -2.28 -8.63
C GLU A 108 -8.88 -2.31 -7.63
N LEU A 109 -9.19 -2.27 -6.35
CA LEU A 109 -8.16 -2.34 -5.32
C LEU A 109 -7.38 -3.64 -5.42
N LEU A 110 -8.07 -4.76 -5.56
CA LEU A 110 -7.41 -6.05 -5.66
C LEU A 110 -6.53 -6.14 -6.90
N ALA A 111 -6.98 -5.57 -8.01
CA ALA A 111 -6.19 -5.56 -9.24
C ALA A 111 -4.91 -4.74 -9.08
N ARG A 112 -5.00 -3.59 -8.41
CA ARG A 112 -3.82 -2.74 -8.19
C ARG A 112 -2.84 -3.42 -7.24
N ILE A 113 -3.35 -4.12 -6.22
CA ILE A 113 -2.51 -4.89 -5.30
C ILE A 113 -1.76 -5.98 -6.06
N ARG A 114 -2.46 -6.74 -6.89
CA ARG A 114 -1.81 -7.79 -7.67
C ARG A 114 -0.74 -7.22 -8.60
N ALA A 115 -1.03 -6.08 -9.22
CA ALA A 115 -0.07 -5.44 -10.11
C ALA A 115 1.17 -4.98 -9.35
N ALA A 116 0.99 -4.38 -8.18
CA ALA A 116 2.12 -3.90 -7.39
C ALA A 116 2.98 -5.05 -6.89
N LEU A 117 2.36 -6.13 -6.45
CA LEU A 117 3.09 -7.29 -5.97
C LEU A 117 3.82 -8.00 -7.11
N ARG A 118 3.19 -8.09 -8.27
CA ARG A 118 3.80 -8.71 -9.45
C ARG A 118 5.00 -7.91 -9.92
N LYS A 119 4.88 -6.58 -9.91
CA LYS A 119 5.96 -5.71 -10.31
C LYS A 119 7.17 -5.89 -9.39
N ARG A 120 6.92 -5.97 -8.08
CA ARG A 120 7.99 -6.17 -7.12
C ARG A 120 8.64 -7.55 -7.32
N GLY A 121 7.82 -8.59 -7.47
CA GLY A 121 8.30 -9.93 -7.73
C GLY A 121 9.09 -9.99 -9.01
N GLY A 122 8.57 -9.35 -10.05
CA GLY A 122 9.27 -9.27 -11.33
C GLY A 122 10.59 -8.54 -11.22
N ALA A 123 10.62 -7.47 -10.43
CA ALA A 123 11.86 -6.74 -10.22
C ALA A 123 12.87 -7.57 -9.45
N ALA A 124 12.39 -8.33 -8.45
CA ALA A 124 13.26 -9.20 -7.67
C ALA A 124 13.82 -10.33 -8.53
N GLN A 125 12.99 -10.83 -9.43
CA GLN A 125 13.41 -11.88 -10.34
C GLN A 125 13.94 -11.31 -11.62
N GLY A 126 13.76 -10.04 -11.78
CA GLY A 126 14.05 -9.34 -13.01
C GLY A 126 15.44 -9.46 -13.44
N ALA A 127 16.23 -9.89 -12.55
CA ALA A 127 17.55 -10.26 -12.95
C ALA A 127 17.47 -11.23 -14.11
N GLU A 128 16.40 -11.95 -14.24
CA GLU A 128 16.23 -12.84 -15.33
C GLU A 128 15.26 -12.29 -16.32
N GLY A 129 15.14 -11.53 -16.53
CA GLY A 129 14.41 -11.18 -17.47
C GLY A 129 13.10 -10.94 -17.79
N LEU A 130 13.45 -11.03 -17.54
CA LEU A 130 12.66 -10.51 -17.92
C LEU A 130 12.23 -10.24 -18.53
N THR A 131 12.28 -10.52 -18.67
CA THR A 131 11.81 -10.17 -19.09
C THR A 131 11.13 -9.84 -19.51
N CYS A 132 10.95 -9.98 -19.40
CA CYS A 132 10.30 -9.39 -19.67
C CYS A 132 9.94 -8.95 -19.95
N GLY A 133 10.08 -8.95 -19.84
CA GLY A 133 9.71 -8.28 -20.02
C GLY A 133 9.64 -7.90 -20.46
N ALA A 134 9.81 -8.07 -20.44
CA ALA A 134 9.71 -7.56 -20.75
C ALA A 134 9.60 -7.19 -21.25
N LEU A 135 9.61 -7.28 -21.38
CA LEU A 135 9.47 -6.69 -21.52
C LEU A 135 9.58 -6.31 -21.70
#